data_64cdf5f3d45bba01824778384aa6a948
#
_entry.id   64cdf5f3d45bba01824778384aa6a948
#
_cell.length_a   1.000
_cell.length_b   1.000
_cell.length_c   1.000
_cell.angle_alpha   90.00
_cell.angle_beta   90.00
_cell.angle_gamma   90.00
#
_symmetry.space_group_name_H-M   'P 1'
#
loop_
_entity.id
_entity.type
_entity.pdbx_description
1 polymer ?
#
loop_
_entity_poly.entity_id
_entity_poly.type
_entity_poly.pdbx_seq_one_letter_code
_entity_poly.pdbx_strand_id
1 'polypeptide(L)'
;MRDKIKLNSFAVELRRDWDLNPYSPIDLFSIVLSKLPDLTILFYPMSDNTSGMCIKNINGIDLDGLIEDDSLNKEDFTSNDMVICINTNMSKGRQRFTLAHELYHLLFEEDKRDIIICEASNDDDSEIEANIFASYLIMTYEGLERYAKINNLNEWSLEEIIRAEQYFQISHHAMLFRLREHEFISLEECKELRSVQIGYQARINGFSDSLYTPSNKDEKYFSLGKYIRLVEKVFNDNKISSGKRDELLLDAFRSDLTYKFF
;
A
#
# COMPACT_ATOMS: atom_id res chain seq x y z
N MET A 1 0.06 -15.11 17.72
CA MET A 1 0.23 -13.65 17.47
C MET A 1 1.59 -13.18 17.97
N ARG A 2 2.36 -12.47 17.13
CA ARG A 2 3.66 -11.88 17.50
C ARG A 2 3.45 -10.66 18.42
N ASP A 3 4.43 -10.40 19.29
CA ASP A 3 4.40 -9.21 20.15
C ASP A 3 4.49 -7.91 19.30
N LYS A 4 3.76 -6.88 19.69
CA LYS A 4 3.78 -5.55 19.07
C LYS A 4 5.20 -4.97 18.98
N ILE A 5 6.02 -5.19 20.01
CA ILE A 5 7.44 -4.76 20.03
C ILE A 5 8.20 -5.40 18.86
N LYS A 6 7.96 -6.68 18.61
CA LYS A 6 8.60 -7.41 17.50
C LYS A 6 8.12 -6.88 16.14
N LEU A 7 6.83 -6.55 16.00
CA LEU A 7 6.29 -6.00 14.76
C LEU A 7 6.81 -4.57 14.50
N ASN A 8 6.96 -3.75 15.55
CA ASN A 8 7.64 -2.45 15.41
C ASN A 8 9.11 -2.64 15.00
N SER A 9 9.82 -3.60 15.59
CA SER A 9 11.20 -3.90 15.20
C SER A 9 11.32 -4.26 13.72
N PHE A 10 10.42 -5.09 13.20
CA PHE A 10 10.38 -5.44 11.76
C PHE A 10 10.19 -4.20 10.88
N ALA A 11 9.29 -3.29 11.26
CA ALA A 11 9.08 -2.06 10.52
C ALA A 11 10.31 -1.14 10.55
N VAL A 12 10.96 -1.00 11.70
CA VAL A 12 12.19 -0.20 11.87
C VAL A 12 13.35 -0.82 11.10
N GLU A 13 13.52 -2.16 11.17
CA GLU A 13 14.55 -2.88 10.43
C GLU A 13 14.36 -2.74 8.92
N LEU A 14 13.13 -2.92 8.42
CA LEU A 14 12.83 -2.73 7.01
C LEU A 14 13.13 -1.30 6.55
N ARG A 15 12.77 -0.29 7.35
CA ARG A 15 13.12 1.09 7.05
C ARG A 15 14.64 1.27 6.97
N ARG A 16 15.40 0.72 7.90
CA ARG A 16 16.86 0.78 7.91
C ARG A 16 17.47 0.10 6.67
N ASP A 17 16.98 -1.09 6.33
CA ASP A 17 17.47 -1.85 5.17
C ASP A 17 17.15 -1.14 3.85
N TRP A 18 16.14 -0.30 3.85
CA TRP A 18 15.77 0.57 2.74
C TRP A 18 16.41 1.96 2.79
N ASP A 19 17.35 2.22 3.73
CA ASP A 19 18.00 3.52 3.95
C ASP A 19 17.03 4.66 4.26
N LEU A 20 15.93 4.37 4.96
CA LEU A 20 14.92 5.35 5.32
C LEU A 20 15.12 5.85 6.74
N ASN A 21 14.84 7.15 6.93
CA ASN A 21 14.81 7.73 8.27
C ASN A 21 13.65 7.13 9.08
N PRO A 22 13.92 6.58 10.29
CA PRO A 22 12.88 5.97 11.12
C PRO A 22 11.79 6.95 11.59
N TYR A 23 12.09 8.25 11.63
CA TYR A 23 11.21 9.26 12.21
C TYR A 23 10.42 10.08 11.18
N SER A 24 10.78 9.99 9.91
CA SER A 24 10.18 10.82 8.85
C SER A 24 9.05 10.09 8.14
N PRO A 25 8.09 10.82 7.56
CA PRO A 25 7.15 10.23 6.62
C PRO A 25 7.88 9.64 5.43
N ILE A 26 7.26 8.67 4.78
CA ILE A 26 7.81 7.98 3.61
C ILE A 26 6.87 8.09 2.41
N ASP A 27 7.42 8.23 1.22
CA ASP A 27 6.66 7.98 -0.01
C ASP A 27 6.68 6.47 -0.31
N LEU A 28 5.73 5.76 0.32
CA LEU A 28 5.73 4.30 0.34
C LEU A 28 5.67 3.69 -1.06
N PHE A 29 4.87 4.23 -1.99
CA PHE A 29 4.75 3.68 -3.35
C PHE A 29 6.07 3.76 -4.11
N SER A 30 6.70 4.92 -4.13
CA SER A 30 7.98 5.11 -4.82
C SER A 30 9.09 4.25 -4.23
N ILE A 31 9.15 4.16 -2.91
CA ILE A 31 10.17 3.39 -2.20
C ILE A 31 10.01 1.90 -2.48
N VAL A 32 8.80 1.36 -2.35
CA VAL A 32 8.52 -0.07 -2.57
C VAL A 32 8.89 -0.48 -3.99
N LEU A 33 8.51 0.30 -5.00
CA LEU A 33 8.86 0.04 -6.40
C LEU A 33 10.38 0.12 -6.68
N SER A 34 11.09 0.93 -5.92
CA SER A 34 12.55 1.05 -6.00
C SER A 34 13.27 -0.12 -5.34
N LYS A 35 12.76 -0.61 -4.19
CA LYS A 35 13.42 -1.64 -3.37
C LYS A 35 12.98 -3.07 -3.74
N LEU A 36 11.80 -3.23 -4.35
CA LEU A 36 11.27 -4.51 -4.82
C LEU A 36 11.10 -4.49 -6.36
N PRO A 37 12.19 -4.71 -7.12
CA PRO A 37 12.13 -4.62 -8.58
C PRO A 37 11.22 -5.68 -9.23
N ASP A 38 10.93 -6.78 -8.54
CA ASP A 38 10.07 -7.84 -9.04
C ASP A 38 8.58 -7.63 -8.71
N LEU A 39 8.24 -6.49 -8.08
CA LEU A 39 6.88 -6.17 -7.72
C LEU A 39 6.13 -5.45 -8.86
N THR A 40 4.88 -5.88 -9.07
CA THR A 40 3.85 -5.14 -9.81
C THR A 40 2.76 -4.70 -8.84
N ILE A 41 2.38 -3.43 -8.89
CA ILE A 41 1.25 -2.89 -8.13
C ILE A 41 0.12 -2.60 -9.11
N LEU A 42 -1.06 -3.17 -8.83
CA LEU A 42 -2.27 -2.97 -9.60
C LEU A 42 -3.29 -2.17 -8.76
N PHE A 43 -3.74 -1.05 -9.29
CA PHE A 43 -4.83 -0.24 -8.74
C PHE A 43 -6.13 -0.63 -9.45
N TYR A 44 -7.10 -1.13 -8.69
CA TYR A 44 -8.35 -1.63 -9.23
C TYR A 44 -9.52 -1.40 -8.26
N PRO A 45 -10.71 -0.97 -8.72
CA PRO A 45 -11.87 -0.83 -7.84
C PRO A 45 -12.42 -2.21 -7.47
N MET A 46 -12.41 -2.51 -6.19
CA MET A 46 -12.93 -3.76 -5.62
C MET A 46 -14.18 -3.50 -4.78
N SER A 47 -14.74 -4.56 -4.20
CA SER A 47 -15.83 -4.46 -3.23
C SER A 47 -15.41 -3.71 -1.97
N ASP A 48 -16.38 -3.18 -1.22
CA ASP A 48 -16.10 -2.43 0.03
C ASP A 48 -15.49 -3.32 1.12
N ASN A 49 -15.65 -4.64 1.03
CA ASN A 49 -15.12 -5.60 1.99
C ASN A 49 -13.67 -6.00 1.72
N THR A 50 -13.14 -5.74 0.54
CA THR A 50 -11.78 -6.11 0.13
C THR A 50 -10.91 -4.87 0.11
N SER A 51 -9.85 -4.82 0.94
CA SER A 51 -8.90 -3.70 0.94
C SER A 51 -7.82 -3.86 -0.13
N GLY A 52 -7.36 -5.09 -0.32
CA GLY A 52 -6.32 -5.46 -1.26
C GLY A 52 -6.12 -6.96 -1.33
N MET A 53 -5.12 -7.37 -2.06
CA MET A 53 -4.62 -8.74 -2.10
C MET A 53 -3.16 -8.75 -2.55
N CYS A 54 -2.43 -9.76 -2.15
CA CYS A 54 -1.12 -10.01 -2.71
C CYS A 54 -0.97 -11.44 -3.24
N ILE A 55 -0.07 -11.59 -4.19
CA ILE A 55 0.30 -12.87 -4.81
C ILE A 55 1.81 -13.00 -4.70
N LYS A 56 2.25 -14.13 -4.12
CA LYS A 56 3.64 -14.57 -4.09
C LYS A 56 3.83 -15.69 -5.10
N ASN A 57 5.00 -15.76 -5.69
CA ASN A 57 5.40 -16.89 -6.53
C ASN A 57 4.37 -17.23 -7.62
N ILE A 58 4.15 -16.31 -8.56
CA ILE A 58 3.21 -16.50 -9.69
C ILE A 58 3.45 -17.84 -10.41
N ASN A 59 4.69 -18.35 -10.39
CA ASN A 59 5.04 -19.66 -10.95
C ASN A 59 4.40 -20.87 -10.25
N GLY A 60 3.88 -20.71 -9.02
CA GLY A 60 3.13 -21.74 -8.29
C GLY A 60 1.66 -21.84 -8.72
N ILE A 61 1.16 -20.84 -9.42
CA ILE A 61 -0.21 -20.83 -9.94
C ILE A 61 -0.20 -21.71 -11.19
N ASP A 62 -1.07 -22.72 -11.21
CA ASP A 62 -1.29 -23.55 -12.41
C ASP A 62 -1.91 -22.70 -13.52
N LEU A 63 -1.05 -22.14 -14.36
CA LEU A 63 -1.44 -21.35 -15.51
C LEU A 63 -1.78 -22.23 -16.74
N ASP A 64 -1.67 -23.57 -16.64
CA ASP A 64 -1.89 -24.50 -17.75
C ASP A 64 -3.32 -24.41 -18.32
N GLY A 65 -4.27 -23.80 -17.59
CA GLY A 65 -5.63 -23.51 -18.06
C GLY A 65 -5.85 -22.06 -18.56
N LEU A 66 -4.87 -21.17 -18.39
CA LEU A 66 -5.00 -19.74 -18.71
C LEU A 66 -4.10 -19.31 -19.89
N ILE A 67 -3.09 -20.10 -20.26
CA ILE A 67 -2.16 -19.79 -21.34
C ILE A 67 -2.35 -20.84 -22.45
N GLU A 68 -3.08 -20.47 -23.48
CA GLU A 68 -3.22 -21.29 -24.71
C GLU A 68 -1.97 -21.19 -25.64
N ASP A 69 -0.92 -20.48 -25.26
CA ASP A 69 0.25 -20.22 -26.08
C ASP A 69 1.47 -21.03 -25.62
N ASP A 70 1.73 -22.14 -26.32
CA ASP A 70 2.89 -23.04 -26.13
C ASP A 70 4.26 -22.34 -26.34
N SER A 71 4.30 -21.07 -26.72
CA SER A 71 5.55 -20.33 -27.00
C SER A 71 6.19 -19.71 -25.77
N LEU A 72 5.51 -19.67 -24.62
CA LEU A 72 6.02 -19.14 -23.37
C LEU A 72 6.73 -20.25 -22.59
N ASN A 73 8.06 -20.20 -22.55
CA ASN A 73 8.85 -21.11 -21.72
C ASN A 73 8.62 -20.78 -20.23
N LYS A 74 8.26 -21.80 -19.45
CA LYS A 74 8.13 -21.69 -17.97
C LYS A 74 9.40 -21.14 -17.27
N GLU A 75 10.56 -21.23 -17.95
CA GLU A 75 11.85 -20.72 -17.46
C GLU A 75 11.97 -19.17 -17.52
N ASP A 76 11.10 -18.49 -18.26
CA ASP A 76 11.09 -17.02 -18.37
C ASP A 76 10.40 -16.33 -17.16
N PHE A 77 9.69 -17.09 -16.32
CA PHE A 77 9.10 -16.62 -15.08
C PHE A 77 10.06 -16.89 -13.92
N THR A 78 10.63 -15.83 -13.35
CA THR A 78 11.48 -15.96 -12.16
C THR A 78 10.64 -16.27 -10.94
N SER A 79 11.14 -17.11 -10.03
CA SER A 79 10.43 -17.56 -8.81
C SER A 79 10.05 -16.45 -7.81
N ASN A 80 10.35 -15.19 -8.12
CA ASN A 80 10.20 -14.05 -7.21
C ASN A 80 9.17 -13.02 -7.66
N ASP A 81 8.34 -13.33 -8.66
CA ASP A 81 7.34 -12.38 -9.14
C ASP A 81 6.26 -12.16 -8.09
N MET A 82 6.02 -10.89 -7.77
CA MET A 82 5.08 -10.45 -6.75
C MET A 82 4.06 -9.49 -7.36
N VAL A 83 2.80 -9.64 -6.97
CA VAL A 83 1.74 -8.68 -7.31
C VAL A 83 1.02 -8.23 -6.06
N ILE A 84 0.81 -6.92 -5.93
CA ILE A 84 -0.11 -6.34 -4.96
C ILE A 84 -1.23 -5.65 -5.72
N CYS A 85 -2.48 -5.98 -5.38
CA CYS A 85 -3.66 -5.32 -5.90
C CYS A 85 -4.27 -4.45 -4.80
N ILE A 86 -4.56 -3.18 -5.10
CA ILE A 86 -5.03 -2.17 -4.14
C ILE A 86 -6.41 -1.67 -4.56
N ASN A 87 -7.36 -1.70 -3.63
CA ASN A 87 -8.71 -1.22 -3.87
C ASN A 87 -8.77 0.31 -3.96
N THR A 88 -9.02 0.83 -5.15
CA THR A 88 -9.13 2.26 -5.44
C THR A 88 -10.43 2.90 -4.99
N ASN A 89 -11.44 2.11 -4.59
CA ASN A 89 -12.65 2.63 -3.94
C ASN A 89 -12.39 3.06 -2.48
N MET A 90 -11.27 2.65 -1.89
CA MET A 90 -10.82 3.11 -0.58
C MET A 90 -10.14 4.47 -0.66
N SER A 91 -10.14 5.24 0.44
CA SER A 91 -9.43 6.53 0.52
C SER A 91 -7.91 6.34 0.27
N LYS A 92 -7.24 7.38 -0.25
CA LYS A 92 -5.79 7.30 -0.55
C LYS A 92 -4.96 6.96 0.68
N GLY A 93 -5.32 7.46 1.86
CA GLY A 93 -4.67 7.06 3.12
C GLY A 93 -4.84 5.57 3.42
N ARG A 94 -6.02 4.99 3.08
CA ARG A 94 -6.24 3.55 3.24
C ARG A 94 -5.50 2.74 2.18
N GLN A 95 -5.42 3.21 0.94
CA GLN A 95 -4.63 2.56 -0.13
C GLN A 95 -3.15 2.45 0.26
N ARG A 96 -2.57 3.49 0.87
CA ARG A 96 -1.19 3.45 1.41
C ARG A 96 -1.06 2.45 2.55
N PHE A 97 -2.05 2.42 3.44
CA PHE A 97 -2.08 1.46 4.53
C PHE A 97 -2.18 0.03 3.99
N THR A 98 -3.03 -0.21 3.00
CA THR A 98 -3.15 -1.51 2.32
C THR A 98 -1.81 -1.94 1.71
N LEU A 99 -1.10 -1.05 1.00
CA LEU A 99 0.23 -1.40 0.49
C LEU A 99 1.18 -1.86 1.60
N ALA A 100 1.23 -1.13 2.73
CA ALA A 100 2.06 -1.52 3.87
C ALA A 100 1.63 -2.86 4.50
N HIS A 101 0.32 -3.12 4.53
CA HIS A 101 -0.26 -4.35 5.02
C HIS A 101 0.13 -5.55 4.13
N GLU A 102 -0.04 -5.44 2.81
CA GLU A 102 0.34 -6.48 1.86
C GLU A 102 1.86 -6.76 1.87
N LEU A 103 2.68 -5.76 2.18
CA LEU A 103 4.12 -5.97 2.36
C LEU A 103 4.44 -6.88 3.53
N TYR A 104 3.63 -6.87 4.61
CA TYR A 104 3.81 -7.82 5.70
C TYR A 104 3.64 -9.25 5.22
N HIS A 105 2.55 -9.52 4.50
CA HIS A 105 2.28 -10.85 3.94
C HIS A 105 3.38 -11.27 2.96
N LEU A 106 3.85 -10.37 2.11
CA LEU A 106 4.90 -10.67 1.14
C LEU A 106 6.27 -10.97 1.78
N LEU A 107 6.65 -10.23 2.83
CA LEU A 107 8.04 -10.23 3.32
C LEU A 107 8.22 -11.04 4.61
N PHE A 108 7.20 -11.15 5.45
CA PHE A 108 7.34 -11.68 6.81
C PHE A 108 6.43 -12.86 7.15
N GLU A 109 5.43 -13.15 6.32
CA GLU A 109 4.60 -14.31 6.49
C GLU A 109 5.24 -15.54 5.85
N GLU A 110 5.40 -16.60 6.64
CA GLU A 110 6.01 -17.86 6.18
C GLU A 110 4.99 -18.79 5.49
N ASP A 111 3.73 -18.37 5.40
CA ASP A 111 2.67 -19.19 4.80
C ASP A 111 2.95 -19.40 3.30
N LYS A 112 2.72 -20.66 2.88
CA LYS A 112 2.95 -21.13 1.50
C LYS A 112 1.79 -20.82 0.56
N ARG A 113 0.80 -20.03 0.99
CA ARG A 113 -0.31 -19.63 0.12
C ARG A 113 0.21 -18.69 -0.96
N ASP A 114 -0.03 -19.03 -2.21
CA ASP A 114 0.40 -18.22 -3.36
C ASP A 114 -0.46 -16.96 -3.52
N ILE A 115 -1.72 -17.00 -3.03
CA ILE A 115 -2.67 -15.88 -3.09
C ILE A 115 -3.20 -15.61 -1.69
N ILE A 116 -3.07 -14.37 -1.23
CA ILE A 116 -3.63 -13.87 0.03
C ILE A 116 -4.61 -12.73 -0.30
N ILE A 117 -5.87 -12.89 0.11
CA ILE A 117 -6.91 -11.88 -0.06
C ILE A 117 -7.16 -11.24 1.31
N CYS A 118 -6.95 -9.94 1.41
CA CYS A 118 -7.11 -9.19 2.64
C CYS A 118 -8.51 -8.59 2.73
N GLU A 119 -9.35 -9.19 3.56
CA GLU A 119 -10.68 -8.69 3.86
C GLU A 119 -10.63 -7.71 5.03
N ALA A 120 -11.42 -6.64 4.92
CA ALA A 120 -11.44 -5.56 5.92
C ALA A 120 -11.93 -6.00 7.33
N SER A 121 -12.53 -7.18 7.44
CA SER A 121 -13.14 -7.72 8.68
C SER A 121 -12.56 -9.06 9.12
N ASN A 122 -11.42 -9.48 8.60
CA ASN A 122 -10.81 -10.74 9.03
C ASN A 122 -10.01 -10.51 10.33
N ASP A 123 -10.37 -11.25 11.39
CA ASP A 123 -9.73 -11.19 12.72
C ASP A 123 -8.70 -12.34 12.90
N ASP A 124 -8.15 -12.87 11.82
CA ASP A 124 -7.06 -13.85 11.89
C ASP A 124 -5.81 -13.19 12.50
N ASP A 125 -5.04 -13.94 13.28
CA ASP A 125 -3.80 -13.48 13.91
C ASP A 125 -2.84 -12.84 12.89
N SER A 126 -2.75 -13.37 11.68
CA SER A 126 -1.91 -12.84 10.61
C SER A 126 -2.38 -11.46 10.12
N GLU A 127 -3.68 -11.28 9.94
CA GLU A 127 -4.27 -10.00 9.55
C GLU A 127 -4.08 -8.92 10.61
N ILE A 128 -4.20 -9.30 11.90
CA ILE A 128 -3.93 -8.40 13.03
C ILE A 128 -2.46 -7.98 13.02
N GLU A 129 -1.54 -8.92 12.82
CA GLU A 129 -0.09 -8.65 12.74
C GLU A 129 0.25 -7.74 11.56
N ALA A 130 -0.33 -8.00 10.38
CA ALA A 130 -0.17 -7.17 9.19
C ALA A 130 -0.67 -5.72 9.41
N ASN A 131 -1.83 -5.56 10.07
CA ASN A 131 -2.37 -4.25 10.42
C ASN A 131 -1.45 -3.47 11.39
N ILE A 132 -0.92 -4.16 12.40
CA ILE A 132 0.01 -3.56 13.36
C ILE A 132 1.32 -3.17 12.65
N PHE A 133 1.92 -4.08 11.89
CA PHE A 133 3.12 -3.81 11.11
C PHE A 133 2.93 -2.63 10.15
N ALA A 134 1.83 -2.61 9.38
CA ALA A 134 1.52 -1.53 8.45
C ALA A 134 1.49 -0.16 9.14
N SER A 135 0.87 -0.10 10.33
CA SER A 135 0.80 1.13 11.10
C SER A 135 2.19 1.62 11.53
N TYR A 136 3.08 0.70 11.94
CA TYR A 136 4.46 1.02 12.31
C TYR A 136 5.35 1.33 11.11
N LEU A 137 5.14 0.66 9.97
CA LEU A 137 5.91 0.95 8.77
C LEU A 137 5.65 2.38 8.26
N ILE A 138 4.39 2.83 8.26
CA ILE A 138 4.04 4.18 7.84
C ILE A 138 4.51 5.21 8.88
N MET A 139 4.32 4.92 10.16
CA MET A 139 4.65 5.81 11.27
C MET A 139 5.18 4.99 12.45
N THR A 140 6.49 4.96 12.63
CA THR A 140 7.13 4.21 13.72
C THR A 140 6.65 4.73 15.09
N TYR A 141 6.84 3.91 16.13
CA TYR A 141 6.49 4.32 17.50
C TYR A 141 7.22 5.62 17.87
N GLU A 142 8.52 5.62 17.71
CA GLU A 142 9.40 6.76 18.02
C GLU A 142 9.15 7.96 17.09
N GLY A 143 8.66 7.71 15.85
CA GLY A 143 8.32 8.75 14.88
C GLY A 143 7.18 9.63 15.37
N LEU A 144 6.12 9.01 15.92
CA LEU A 144 4.98 9.73 16.47
C LEU A 144 5.36 10.50 17.75
N GLU A 145 6.12 9.87 18.66
CA GLU A 145 6.61 10.55 19.88
C GLU A 145 7.48 11.76 19.54
N ARG A 146 8.40 11.59 18.59
CA ARG A 146 9.25 12.69 18.12
C ARG A 146 8.44 13.82 17.50
N TYR A 147 7.43 13.49 16.68
CA TYR A 147 6.53 14.48 16.08
C TYR A 147 5.80 15.28 17.17
N ALA A 148 5.20 14.61 18.15
CA ALA A 148 4.53 15.25 19.26
C ALA A 148 5.46 16.18 20.04
N LYS A 149 6.68 15.72 20.34
CA LYS A 149 7.69 16.50 21.07
C LYS A 149 8.15 17.74 20.30
N ILE A 150 8.44 17.61 18.99
CA ILE A 150 8.93 18.74 18.18
C ILE A 150 7.85 19.82 18.03
N ASN A 151 6.58 19.41 17.93
CA ASN A 151 5.44 20.33 17.80
C ASN A 151 4.88 20.79 19.17
N ASN A 152 5.50 20.37 20.30
CA ASN A 152 5.08 20.68 21.66
C ASN A 152 3.60 20.31 21.93
N LEU A 153 3.15 19.17 21.40
CA LEU A 153 1.78 18.70 21.55
C LEU A 153 1.59 18.05 22.93
N ASN A 154 0.85 18.71 23.80
CA ASN A 154 0.39 18.17 25.08
C ASN A 154 -1.04 17.62 24.97
N GLU A 155 -1.82 18.17 24.05
CA GLU A 155 -3.18 17.77 23.73
C GLU A 155 -3.31 17.59 22.23
N TRP A 156 -4.18 16.67 21.81
CA TRP A 156 -4.41 16.36 20.40
C TRP A 156 -5.78 16.86 19.96
N SER A 157 -5.85 18.12 19.59
CA SER A 157 -7.03 18.68 18.94
C SER A 157 -7.26 18.02 17.55
N LEU A 158 -8.47 18.12 17.01
CA LEU A 158 -8.78 17.61 15.67
C LEU A 158 -7.87 18.24 14.58
N GLU A 159 -7.53 19.53 14.74
CA GLU A 159 -6.61 20.20 13.82
C GLU A 159 -5.20 19.59 13.86
N GLU A 160 -4.67 19.32 15.07
CA GLU A 160 -3.35 18.70 15.25
C GLU A 160 -3.34 17.25 14.70
N ILE A 161 -4.43 16.52 14.88
CA ILE A 161 -4.61 15.18 14.30
C ILE A 161 -4.56 15.24 12.79
N ILE A 162 -5.34 16.14 12.15
CA ILE A 162 -5.34 16.33 10.69
C ILE A 162 -3.94 16.72 10.21
N ARG A 163 -3.25 17.60 10.89
CA ARG A 163 -1.89 18.02 10.55
C ARG A 163 -0.91 16.84 10.57
N ALA A 164 -1.01 15.99 11.59
CA ALA A 164 -0.19 14.79 11.70
C ALA A 164 -0.54 13.75 10.61
N GLU A 165 -1.83 13.57 10.29
CA GLU A 165 -2.28 12.70 9.19
C GLU A 165 -1.72 13.14 7.84
N GLN A 166 -1.77 14.44 7.55
CA GLN A 166 -1.20 15.03 6.34
C GLN A 166 0.32 14.90 6.31
N TYR A 167 0.99 15.03 7.46
CA TYR A 167 2.44 14.87 7.55
C TYR A 167 2.87 13.44 7.30
N PHE A 168 2.27 12.46 7.99
CA PHE A 168 2.62 11.04 7.85
C PHE A 168 1.93 10.36 6.66
N GLN A 169 0.97 11.02 6.02
CA GLN A 169 0.16 10.45 4.95
C GLN A 169 -0.56 9.16 5.38
N ILE A 170 -1.07 9.15 6.60
CA ILE A 170 -1.78 8.02 7.22
C ILE A 170 -3.30 8.28 7.23
N SER A 171 -4.12 7.23 7.17
CA SER A 171 -5.57 7.39 7.26
C SER A 171 -6.00 7.82 8.67
N HIS A 172 -7.11 8.55 8.76
CA HIS A 172 -7.70 8.99 10.05
C HIS A 172 -7.87 7.84 11.04
N HIS A 173 -8.42 6.72 10.59
CA HIS A 173 -8.62 5.55 11.43
C HIS A 173 -7.30 5.00 12.01
N ALA A 174 -6.26 4.88 11.16
CA ALA A 174 -4.95 4.40 11.60
C ALA A 174 -4.28 5.41 12.53
N MET A 175 -4.42 6.72 12.29
CA MET A 175 -3.90 7.75 13.19
C MET A 175 -4.55 7.65 14.58
N LEU A 176 -5.88 7.58 14.67
CA LEU A 176 -6.57 7.45 15.95
C LEU A 176 -6.18 6.17 16.71
N PHE A 177 -5.99 5.07 15.98
CA PHE A 177 -5.48 3.83 16.60
C PHE A 177 -4.10 4.05 17.22
N ARG A 178 -3.19 4.72 16.52
CA ARG A 178 -1.83 5.00 17.00
C ARG A 178 -1.82 5.98 18.18
N LEU A 179 -2.62 7.05 18.13
CA LEU A 179 -2.74 8.02 19.25
C LEU A 179 -3.25 7.35 20.51
N ARG A 180 -4.21 6.43 20.37
CA ARG A 180 -4.71 5.64 21.49
C ARG A 180 -3.67 4.66 22.03
N GLU A 181 -2.87 4.04 21.15
CA GLU A 181 -1.80 3.12 21.54
C GLU A 181 -0.70 3.83 22.37
N HIS A 182 -0.43 5.09 22.07
CA HIS A 182 0.48 5.96 22.83
C HIS A 182 -0.16 6.62 24.05
N GLU A 183 -1.42 6.32 24.33
CA GLU A 183 -2.19 6.96 25.42
C GLU A 183 -2.29 8.49 25.28
N PHE A 184 -2.13 9.02 24.06
CA PHE A 184 -2.30 10.44 23.77
C PHE A 184 -3.77 10.87 23.72
N ILE A 185 -4.68 9.94 23.45
CA ILE A 185 -6.13 10.13 23.52
C ILE A 185 -6.79 8.95 24.25
N SER A 186 -7.89 9.22 24.91
CA SER A 186 -8.71 8.21 25.57
C SER A 186 -9.55 7.38 24.58
N LEU A 187 -10.20 6.34 25.07
CA LEU A 187 -11.13 5.53 24.27
C LEU A 187 -12.35 6.34 23.86
N GLU A 188 -12.85 7.21 24.74
CA GLU A 188 -14.01 8.07 24.53
C GLU A 188 -13.70 9.09 23.44
N GLU A 189 -12.60 9.83 23.53
CA GLU A 189 -12.15 10.78 22.51
C GLU A 189 -11.94 10.08 21.16
N CYS A 190 -11.35 8.88 21.15
CA CYS A 190 -11.20 8.11 19.91
C CYS A 190 -12.53 7.78 19.24
N LYS A 191 -13.59 7.46 20.01
CA LYS A 191 -14.93 7.20 19.48
C LYS A 191 -15.58 8.45 18.91
N GLU A 192 -15.45 9.59 19.60
CA GLU A 192 -15.95 10.88 19.15
C GLU A 192 -15.28 11.31 17.84
N LEU A 193 -13.95 11.27 17.82
CA LEU A 193 -13.15 11.63 16.65
C LEU A 193 -13.43 10.76 15.43
N ARG A 194 -13.73 9.46 15.63
CA ARG A 194 -14.15 8.56 14.53
C ARG A 194 -15.42 8.99 13.81
N SER A 195 -16.32 9.67 14.50
CA SER A 195 -17.63 10.07 13.96
C SER A 195 -17.58 11.32 13.09
N VAL A 196 -16.44 12.04 13.06
CA VAL A 196 -16.32 13.29 12.32
C VAL A 196 -16.20 13.06 10.80
N GLN A 197 -16.73 14.00 10.02
CA GLN A 197 -16.53 14.02 8.56
C GLN A 197 -15.13 14.57 8.24
N ILE A 198 -14.12 13.71 8.37
CA ILE A 198 -12.71 14.12 8.35
C ILE A 198 -12.31 14.90 7.08
N GLY A 199 -12.80 14.52 5.90
CA GLY A 199 -12.52 15.24 4.66
C GLY A 199 -13.05 16.69 4.68
N TYR A 200 -14.24 16.91 5.25
CA TYR A 200 -14.78 18.25 5.46
C TYR A 200 -13.94 19.04 6.47
N GLN A 201 -13.58 18.41 7.59
CA GLN A 201 -12.74 19.02 8.61
C GLN A 201 -11.36 19.41 8.07
N ALA A 202 -10.76 18.57 7.24
CA ALA A 202 -9.49 18.89 6.59
C ALA A 202 -9.61 20.18 5.74
N ARG A 203 -10.65 20.30 4.90
CA ARG A 203 -10.86 21.49 4.06
C ARG A 203 -11.03 22.77 4.85
N ILE A 204 -11.83 22.76 5.91
CA ILE A 204 -12.04 23.99 6.71
C ILE A 204 -10.80 24.38 7.53
N ASN A 205 -9.89 23.43 7.79
CA ASN A 205 -8.58 23.69 8.39
C ASN A 205 -7.49 23.99 7.34
N GLY A 206 -7.85 24.19 6.06
CA GLY A 206 -6.93 24.61 4.99
C GLY A 206 -6.10 23.48 4.38
N PHE A 207 -6.43 22.19 4.66
CA PHE A 207 -5.76 21.04 4.08
C PHE A 207 -6.54 20.45 2.89
N SER A 208 -5.84 19.72 2.03
CA SER A 208 -6.47 18.90 1.00
C SER A 208 -7.23 17.73 1.64
N ASP A 209 -8.39 17.39 1.07
CA ASP A 209 -9.14 16.19 1.46
C ASP A 209 -8.73 14.94 0.66
N SER A 210 -7.73 15.06 -0.22
CA SER A 210 -7.30 13.95 -1.09
C SER A 210 -6.89 12.68 -0.33
N LEU A 211 -6.32 12.83 0.86
CA LEU A 211 -5.95 11.71 1.73
C LEU A 211 -7.18 10.89 2.17
N TYR A 212 -8.35 11.53 2.28
CA TYR A 212 -9.59 10.96 2.82
C TYR A 212 -10.58 10.55 1.73
N THR A 213 -10.25 10.76 0.47
CA THR A 213 -11.10 10.45 -0.67
C THR A 213 -10.56 9.28 -1.48
N PRO A 214 -11.41 8.49 -2.15
CA PRO A 214 -10.99 7.48 -3.12
C PRO A 214 -10.24 8.08 -4.30
N SER A 215 -9.64 7.21 -5.11
CA SER A 215 -9.05 7.59 -6.39
C SER A 215 -10.09 8.19 -7.33
N ASN A 216 -9.69 9.21 -8.08
CA ASN A 216 -10.53 9.80 -9.12
C ASN A 216 -10.69 8.83 -10.32
N LYS A 217 -11.48 9.21 -11.33
CA LYS A 217 -11.77 8.34 -12.47
C LYS A 217 -10.54 7.92 -13.25
N ASP A 218 -9.55 8.81 -13.36
CA ASP A 218 -8.34 8.59 -14.15
C ASP A 218 -7.29 7.75 -13.39
N GLU A 219 -7.45 7.67 -12.06
CA GLU A 219 -6.57 6.90 -11.17
C GLU A 219 -7.21 5.58 -10.69
N LYS A 220 -8.44 5.25 -11.13
CA LYS A 220 -9.15 4.05 -10.68
C LYS A 220 -8.53 2.76 -11.18
N TYR A 221 -8.00 2.79 -12.38
CA TYR A 221 -7.38 1.65 -13.06
C TYR A 221 -5.98 2.06 -13.46
N PHE A 222 -4.98 1.47 -12.84
CA PHE A 222 -3.60 1.85 -13.08
C PHE A 222 -2.66 0.74 -12.64
N SER A 223 -1.51 0.62 -13.28
CA SER A 223 -0.47 -0.32 -12.85
C SER A 223 0.91 0.32 -12.83
N LEU A 224 1.76 -0.19 -11.93
CA LEU A 224 3.15 0.24 -11.75
C LEU A 224 4.05 -0.99 -11.58
N GLY A 225 5.32 -0.84 -11.87
CA GLY A 225 6.35 -1.80 -11.48
C GLY A 225 6.80 -2.73 -12.59
N LYS A 226 7.06 -4.00 -12.25
CA LYS A 226 7.76 -4.97 -13.10
C LYS A 226 7.09 -5.21 -14.45
N TYR A 227 5.77 -5.40 -14.45
CA TYR A 227 5.03 -5.72 -15.69
C TYR A 227 5.31 -4.70 -16.80
N ILE A 228 5.23 -3.41 -16.49
CA ILE A 228 5.47 -2.34 -17.47
C ILE A 228 6.91 -2.40 -18.00
N ARG A 229 7.87 -2.56 -17.09
CA ARG A 229 9.29 -2.67 -17.48
C ARG A 229 9.55 -3.88 -18.35
N LEU A 230 8.87 -5.00 -18.09
CA LEU A 230 9.01 -6.22 -18.88
C LEU A 230 8.45 -6.04 -20.30
N VAL A 231 7.25 -5.45 -20.42
CA VAL A 231 6.64 -5.14 -21.73
C VAL A 231 7.57 -4.24 -22.57
N GLU A 232 8.10 -3.17 -21.96
CA GLU A 232 9.03 -2.28 -22.66
C GLU A 232 10.35 -2.99 -23.04
N LYS A 233 10.86 -3.86 -22.17
CA LYS A 233 12.07 -4.63 -22.43
C LYS A 233 11.89 -5.57 -23.62
N VAL A 234 10.84 -6.40 -23.64
CA VAL A 234 10.62 -7.36 -24.72
C VAL A 234 10.32 -6.66 -26.06
N PHE A 235 9.70 -5.48 -26.02
CA PHE A 235 9.52 -4.63 -27.19
C PHE A 235 10.87 -4.08 -27.72
N ASN A 236 11.71 -3.53 -26.86
CA ASN A 236 13.03 -3.00 -27.22
C ASN A 236 13.98 -4.12 -27.71
N ASP A 237 13.82 -5.34 -27.21
CA ASP A 237 14.53 -6.55 -27.66
C ASP A 237 13.98 -7.09 -29.00
N ASN A 238 12.99 -6.42 -29.64
CA ASN A 238 12.30 -6.83 -30.86
C ASN A 238 11.62 -8.21 -30.78
N LYS A 239 11.20 -8.64 -29.58
CA LYS A 239 10.50 -9.91 -29.36
C LYS A 239 9.00 -9.81 -29.62
N ILE A 240 8.43 -8.61 -29.55
CA ILE A 240 7.01 -8.32 -29.80
C ILE A 240 6.87 -7.13 -30.75
N SER A 241 5.74 -7.07 -31.49
CA SER A 241 5.39 -5.94 -32.34
C SER A 241 4.91 -4.74 -31.52
N SER A 242 4.90 -3.55 -32.15
CA SER A 242 4.31 -2.35 -31.51
C SER A 242 2.83 -2.53 -31.15
N GLY A 243 2.06 -3.19 -32.02
CA GLY A 243 0.66 -3.51 -31.72
C GLY A 243 0.49 -4.42 -30.51
N LYS A 244 1.36 -5.44 -30.36
CA LYS A 244 1.33 -6.31 -29.16
C LYS A 244 1.79 -5.58 -27.91
N ARG A 245 2.80 -4.71 -28.00
CA ARG A 245 3.19 -3.81 -26.89
C ARG A 245 2.01 -2.96 -26.42
N ASP A 246 1.33 -2.29 -27.35
CA ASP A 246 0.22 -1.40 -27.03
C ASP A 246 -0.96 -2.19 -26.42
N GLU A 247 -1.28 -3.38 -26.92
CA GLU A 247 -2.26 -4.30 -26.34
C GLU A 247 -1.91 -4.63 -24.88
N LEU A 248 -0.69 -5.08 -24.60
CA LEU A 248 -0.23 -5.44 -23.26
C LEU A 248 -0.26 -4.25 -22.28
N LEU A 249 0.06 -3.05 -22.74
CA LEU A 249 -0.01 -1.83 -21.93
C LEU A 249 -1.46 -1.41 -21.65
N LEU A 250 -2.37 -1.57 -22.63
CA LEU A 250 -3.80 -1.31 -22.43
C LEU A 250 -4.42 -2.29 -21.43
N ASP A 251 -4.09 -3.57 -21.51
CA ASP A 251 -4.52 -4.59 -20.56
C ASP A 251 -4.04 -4.29 -19.12
N ALA A 252 -2.90 -3.61 -19.01
CA ALA A 252 -2.35 -3.12 -17.74
C ALA A 252 -2.87 -1.73 -17.33
N PHE A 253 -3.90 -1.21 -17.99
CA PHE A 253 -4.47 0.12 -17.75
C PHE A 253 -3.51 1.29 -17.96
N ARG A 254 -2.56 1.14 -18.88
CA ARG A 254 -1.53 2.14 -19.18
C ARG A 254 -1.73 2.77 -20.56
N SER A 255 -2.97 3.25 -20.80
CA SER A 255 -3.31 3.98 -22.04
C SER A 255 -2.47 5.27 -22.22
N ASP A 256 -1.98 5.84 -21.14
CA ASP A 256 -1.05 6.98 -21.12
C ASP A 256 0.28 6.69 -21.86
N LEU A 257 0.69 5.41 -21.90
CA LEU A 257 1.92 4.98 -22.58
C LEU A 257 1.71 4.61 -24.04
N THR A 258 0.46 4.32 -24.45
CA THR A 258 0.11 3.94 -25.82
C THR A 258 -0.33 5.15 -26.65
N TYR A 259 -1.21 5.98 -26.06
CA TYR A 259 -1.64 7.22 -26.67
C TYR A 259 -0.75 8.34 -26.13
N LYS A 260 0.11 8.91 -26.99
CA LYS A 260 0.88 10.12 -26.63
C LYS A 260 -0.09 11.28 -26.48
N PHE A 261 -0.73 11.40 -25.31
CA PHE A 261 -1.41 12.61 -24.92
C PHE A 261 -0.31 13.64 -24.60
N PHE A 262 -0.10 14.57 -25.53
CA PHE A 262 0.74 15.74 -25.34
C PHE A 262 -0.06 16.84 -24.63
#